data_bdd63ebbb291c45da1482db4f670774a
#
_entry.id   bdd63ebbb291c45da1482db4f670774a
#
_cell.length_a   1.000
_cell.length_b   1.000
_cell.length_c   1.000
_cell.angle_alpha   90.00
_cell.angle_beta   90.00
_cell.angle_gamma   90.00
#
_symmetry.space_group_name_H-M   'P 1'
#
loop_
_entity.id
_entity.type
_entity.pdbx_description
1 polymer ?
#
loop_
_entity_poly.entity_id
_entity_poly.type
_entity_poly.pdbx_seq_one_letter_code
_entity_poly.pdbx_strand_id
1 'polypeptide(L)'
;SERKANQPDTIALASCPQFCSDSAFLFIEQQCKFGPRVTGTPQSQKCGDFIVSQFKRFGANVEEQLTEVTIYDGSRLPARNIVASLNPENKDRIMFCAHWDTRPWADNDPNTKNHRKPVLGANDGASGVAVMMEICRILQQKPVKIGIDFVCFDAEDMGTPQWAETLENDEHTWCLGSRYWAEQK
;
A
#
# COMPACT_ATOMS: atom_id res chain seq x y z
N SER A 1 14.88 30.10 49.41
CA SER A 1 14.30 28.81 48.95
C SER A 1 14.50 28.70 47.44
N GLU A 2 15.51 27.89 47.08
CA GLU A 2 15.85 27.59 45.68
C GLU A 2 14.83 26.60 45.10
N ARG A 3 14.14 27.01 44.02
CA ARG A 3 13.30 26.11 43.22
C ARG A 3 14.23 25.18 42.43
N LYS A 4 14.26 23.89 42.78
CA LYS A 4 14.87 22.86 41.93
C LYS A 4 14.11 22.83 40.63
N ALA A 5 14.79 23.16 39.52
CA ALA A 5 14.27 22.94 38.18
C ALA A 5 14.09 21.42 37.97
N ASN A 6 12.84 20.98 37.73
CA ASN A 6 12.57 19.63 37.26
C ASN A 6 13.30 19.43 35.92
N GLN A 7 14.29 18.55 35.88
CA GLN A 7 14.79 18.02 34.61
C GLN A 7 13.67 17.24 33.98
N PRO A 8 13.40 17.42 32.65
CA PRO A 8 12.45 16.59 31.96
C PRO A 8 12.91 15.14 32.01
N ASP A 9 12.01 14.24 32.43
CA ASP A 9 12.24 12.80 32.37
C ASP A 9 12.70 12.43 30.95
N THR A 10 13.97 12.02 30.85
CA THR A 10 14.50 11.45 29.60
C THR A 10 13.79 10.13 29.39
N ILE A 11 12.74 10.14 28.54
CA ILE A 11 12.11 8.91 28.06
C ILE A 11 13.22 8.11 27.38
N ALA A 12 13.66 7.04 28.00
CA ALA A 12 14.59 6.11 27.39
C ALA A 12 13.94 5.58 26.11
N LEU A 13 14.44 6.01 24.95
CA LEU A 13 13.97 5.50 23.66
C LEU A 13 14.10 3.98 23.68
N ALA A 14 12.99 3.29 23.57
CA ALA A 14 12.99 1.84 23.44
C ALA A 14 13.92 1.46 22.28
N SER A 15 14.79 0.44 22.47
CA SER A 15 15.66 -0.01 21.40
C SER A 15 14.82 -0.47 20.22
N CYS A 16 14.84 0.29 19.14
CA CYS A 16 14.12 -0.03 17.90
C CYS A 16 14.91 -1.09 17.11
N PRO A 17 14.25 -2.13 16.53
CA PRO A 17 14.92 -3.00 15.58
C PRO A 17 15.36 -2.18 14.35
N GLN A 18 16.52 -2.54 13.80
CA GLN A 18 17.06 -1.83 12.66
C GLN A 18 16.28 -2.17 11.40
N PHE A 19 15.81 -1.15 10.69
CA PHE A 19 15.23 -1.28 9.35
C PHE A 19 16.32 -1.67 8.36
N CYS A 20 16.05 -2.67 7.51
CA CYS A 20 16.97 -3.12 6.48
C CYS A 20 16.53 -2.59 5.13
N SER A 21 17.23 -1.56 4.63
CA SER A 21 16.96 -0.96 3.33
C SER A 21 17.11 -1.95 2.17
N ASP A 22 18.09 -2.87 2.25
CA ASP A 22 18.31 -3.87 1.21
C ASP A 22 17.13 -4.85 1.10
N SER A 23 16.55 -5.25 2.25
CA SER A 23 15.34 -6.08 2.26
C SER A 23 14.15 -5.35 1.66
N ALA A 24 13.95 -4.08 2.02
CA ALA A 24 12.88 -3.26 1.46
C ALA A 24 13.05 -3.08 -0.05
N PHE A 25 14.28 -2.82 -0.51
CA PHE A 25 14.57 -2.69 -1.94
C PHE A 25 14.32 -3.99 -2.70
N LEU A 26 14.68 -5.14 -2.11
CA LEU A 26 14.38 -6.46 -2.68
C LEU A 26 12.87 -6.68 -2.84
N PHE A 27 12.03 -6.22 -1.90
CA PHE A 27 10.58 -6.30 -2.03
C PHE A 27 10.04 -5.42 -3.17
N ILE A 28 10.65 -4.26 -3.44
CA ILE A 28 10.32 -3.45 -4.63
C ILE A 28 10.64 -4.23 -5.89
N GLU A 29 11.86 -4.76 -6.01
CA GLU A 29 12.28 -5.54 -7.17
C GLU A 29 11.37 -6.75 -7.44
N GLN A 30 10.99 -7.46 -6.38
CA GLN A 30 10.10 -8.62 -6.50
C GLN A 30 8.71 -8.25 -7.02
N GLN A 31 8.13 -7.13 -6.55
CA GLN A 31 6.88 -6.61 -7.08
C GLN A 31 7.01 -6.21 -8.56
N CYS A 32 8.10 -5.53 -8.92
CA CYS A 32 8.36 -5.09 -10.29
C CYS A 32 8.57 -6.26 -11.27
N LYS A 33 9.06 -7.42 -10.81
CA LYS A 33 9.23 -8.63 -11.66
C LYS A 33 7.91 -9.18 -12.21
N PHE A 34 6.78 -8.90 -11.57
CA PHE A 34 5.45 -9.24 -12.12
C PHE A 34 5.05 -8.34 -13.29
N GLY A 35 5.74 -7.21 -13.48
CA GLY A 35 5.38 -6.15 -14.41
C GLY A 35 4.45 -5.11 -13.77
N PRO A 36 3.84 -4.25 -14.59
CA PRO A 36 2.83 -3.29 -14.12
C PRO A 36 1.66 -4.00 -13.43
N ARG A 37 1.30 -3.53 -12.23
CA ARG A 37 0.23 -4.11 -11.40
C ARG A 37 -1.08 -3.37 -11.63
N VAL A 38 -1.44 -3.15 -12.89
CA VAL A 38 -2.69 -2.49 -13.24
C VAL A 38 -3.86 -3.30 -12.70
N THR A 39 -4.78 -2.63 -12.01
CA THR A 39 -5.96 -3.23 -11.38
C THR A 39 -6.70 -4.17 -12.32
N GLY A 40 -7.04 -5.35 -11.84
CA GLY A 40 -7.79 -6.37 -12.60
C GLY A 40 -6.98 -7.19 -13.59
N THR A 41 -5.66 -6.95 -13.75
CA THR A 41 -4.81 -7.72 -14.66
C THR A 41 -4.27 -9.01 -14.03
N PRO A 42 -3.87 -10.01 -14.83
CA PRO A 42 -3.19 -11.21 -14.30
C PRO A 42 -1.89 -10.91 -13.57
N GLN A 43 -1.16 -9.87 -13.96
CA GLN A 43 0.07 -9.42 -13.29
C GLN A 43 -0.25 -8.88 -11.89
N SER A 44 -1.31 -8.05 -11.78
CA SER A 44 -1.83 -7.57 -10.51
C SER A 44 -2.21 -8.75 -9.61
N GLN A 45 -2.98 -9.72 -10.09
CA GLN A 45 -3.37 -10.88 -9.30
C GLN A 45 -2.17 -11.65 -8.74
N LYS A 46 -1.17 -11.95 -9.57
CA LYS A 46 0.05 -12.66 -9.15
C LYS A 46 0.85 -11.86 -8.11
N CYS A 47 0.96 -10.55 -8.29
CA CYS A 47 1.63 -9.69 -7.33
C CYS A 47 0.84 -9.62 -6.01
N GLY A 48 -0.49 -9.52 -6.05
CA GLY A 48 -1.35 -9.58 -4.87
C GLY A 48 -1.17 -10.86 -4.09
N ASP A 49 -1.08 -12.03 -4.76
CA ASP A 49 -0.80 -13.32 -4.12
C ASP A 49 0.60 -13.32 -3.45
N PHE A 50 1.59 -12.71 -4.10
CA PHE A 50 2.91 -12.51 -3.52
C PHE A 50 2.83 -11.66 -2.26
N ILE A 51 2.16 -10.50 -2.29
CA ILE A 51 1.99 -9.60 -1.14
C ILE A 51 1.35 -10.36 0.04
N VAL A 52 0.25 -11.06 -0.20
CA VAL A 52 -0.43 -11.90 0.80
C VAL A 52 0.53 -12.94 1.40
N SER A 53 1.30 -13.63 0.54
CA SER A 53 2.25 -14.66 0.98
C SER A 53 3.34 -14.09 1.88
N GLN A 54 3.86 -12.89 1.59
CA GLN A 54 4.91 -12.27 2.39
C GLN A 54 4.39 -11.83 3.76
N PHE A 55 3.23 -11.18 3.84
CA PHE A 55 2.65 -10.80 5.13
C PHE A 55 2.33 -12.03 5.99
N LYS A 56 1.77 -13.11 5.40
CA LYS A 56 1.54 -14.39 6.11
C LYS A 56 2.86 -15.00 6.59
N ARG A 57 3.91 -14.98 5.77
CA ARG A 57 5.26 -15.46 6.14
C ARG A 57 5.82 -14.69 7.34
N PHE A 58 5.50 -13.42 7.48
CA PHE A 58 5.94 -12.57 8.59
C PHE A 58 4.98 -12.61 9.79
N GLY A 59 4.05 -13.55 9.81
CA GLY A 59 3.18 -13.84 10.96
C GLY A 59 1.93 -12.96 11.05
N ALA A 60 1.60 -12.19 10.01
CA ALA A 60 0.37 -11.43 10.00
C ALA A 60 -0.84 -12.32 9.64
N ASN A 61 -1.99 -12.03 10.26
CA ASN A 61 -3.29 -12.51 9.78
C ASN A 61 -3.68 -11.66 8.57
N VAL A 62 -3.99 -12.31 7.44
CA VAL A 62 -4.27 -11.59 6.18
C VAL A 62 -5.68 -11.87 5.72
N GLU A 63 -6.43 -10.78 5.54
CA GLU A 63 -7.75 -10.76 4.93
C GLU A 63 -7.70 -10.03 3.59
N GLU A 64 -8.53 -10.46 2.66
CA GLU A 64 -8.63 -9.91 1.33
C GLU A 64 -10.03 -9.36 1.11
N GLN A 65 -10.12 -8.09 0.77
CA GLN A 65 -11.38 -7.44 0.44
C GLN A 65 -11.51 -7.34 -1.07
N LEU A 66 -12.29 -8.25 -1.64
CA LEU A 66 -12.57 -8.29 -3.09
C LEU A 66 -13.77 -7.43 -3.41
N THR A 67 -13.67 -6.63 -4.45
CA THR A 67 -14.74 -5.77 -4.93
C THR A 67 -14.65 -5.52 -6.43
N GLU A 68 -15.60 -4.82 -6.99
CA GLU A 68 -15.52 -4.21 -8.31
C GLU A 68 -15.52 -2.69 -8.18
N VAL A 69 -14.65 -2.03 -8.93
CA VAL A 69 -14.58 -0.57 -9.02
C VAL A 69 -14.98 -0.11 -10.41
N THR A 70 -15.62 1.06 -10.49
CA THR A 70 -15.98 1.69 -11.77
C THR A 70 -14.97 2.78 -12.07
N ILE A 71 -14.32 2.71 -13.23
CA ILE A 71 -13.33 3.67 -13.69
C ILE A 71 -13.94 4.78 -14.55
N TYR A 72 -13.13 5.73 -15.01
CA TYR A 72 -13.55 6.97 -15.67
C TYR A 72 -14.47 6.80 -16.89
N ASP A 73 -14.37 5.69 -17.61
CA ASP A 73 -15.17 5.40 -18.81
C ASP A 73 -16.42 4.54 -18.53
N GLY A 74 -16.72 4.30 -17.26
CA GLY A 74 -17.82 3.46 -16.82
C GLY A 74 -17.51 1.95 -16.79
N SER A 75 -16.33 1.53 -17.21
CA SER A 75 -15.90 0.13 -17.13
C SER A 75 -15.78 -0.33 -15.68
N ARG A 76 -16.09 -1.60 -15.41
CA ARG A 76 -15.97 -2.22 -14.10
C ARG A 76 -14.78 -3.16 -14.08
N LEU A 77 -13.93 -3.02 -13.06
CA LEU A 77 -12.74 -3.83 -12.88
C LEU A 77 -12.77 -4.52 -11.52
N PRO A 78 -12.32 -5.79 -11.43
CA PRO A 78 -12.11 -6.43 -10.13
C PRO A 78 -10.94 -5.76 -9.40
N ALA A 79 -11.16 -5.39 -8.15
CA ALA A 79 -10.16 -4.80 -7.27
C ALA A 79 -10.02 -5.62 -5.99
N ARG A 80 -8.83 -5.57 -5.37
CA ARG A 80 -8.44 -6.40 -4.24
C ARG A 80 -7.65 -5.59 -3.23
N ASN A 81 -8.28 -5.14 -2.15
CA ASN A 81 -7.55 -4.61 -1.00
C ASN A 81 -7.02 -5.78 -0.15
N ILE A 82 -5.83 -5.61 0.40
CA ILE A 82 -5.18 -6.61 1.26
C ILE A 82 -4.96 -5.99 2.63
N VAL A 83 -5.48 -6.63 3.67
CA VAL A 83 -5.35 -6.20 5.07
C VAL A 83 -4.55 -7.24 5.84
N ALA A 84 -3.37 -6.87 6.31
CA ALA A 84 -2.51 -7.73 7.10
C ALA A 84 -2.42 -7.20 8.54
N SER A 85 -2.80 -8.02 9.52
CA SER A 85 -2.92 -7.60 10.91
C SER A 85 -1.98 -8.36 11.82
N LEU A 86 -1.21 -7.64 12.64
CA LEU A 86 -0.51 -8.17 13.81
C LEU A 86 -1.34 -7.86 15.07
N ASN A 87 -1.40 -8.80 16.00
CA ASN A 87 -2.20 -8.70 17.23
C ASN A 87 -3.65 -8.25 16.94
N PRO A 88 -4.44 -8.98 16.13
CA PRO A 88 -5.76 -8.54 15.65
C PRO A 88 -6.76 -8.29 16.78
N GLU A 89 -6.60 -8.96 17.92
CA GLU A 89 -7.49 -8.82 19.09
C GLU A 89 -7.25 -7.55 19.92
N ASN A 90 -6.13 -6.85 19.69
CA ASN A 90 -5.83 -5.65 20.44
C ASN A 90 -6.58 -4.45 19.86
N LYS A 91 -7.29 -3.72 20.72
CA LYS A 91 -8.06 -2.52 20.34
C LYS A 91 -7.18 -1.29 20.15
N ASP A 92 -6.06 -1.21 20.88
CA ASP A 92 -5.05 -0.15 20.68
C ASP A 92 -4.23 -0.49 19.45
N ARG A 93 -4.58 0.13 18.33
CA ARG A 93 -4.03 -0.21 17.01
C ARG A 93 -3.51 1.01 16.29
N ILE A 94 -2.50 0.80 15.47
CA ILE A 94 -2.05 1.76 14.45
C ILE A 94 -2.20 1.13 13.05
N MET A 95 -2.39 1.97 12.05
CA MET A 95 -2.53 1.55 10.66
C MET A 95 -1.43 2.19 9.81
N PHE A 96 -0.77 1.37 9.01
CA PHE A 96 0.05 1.78 7.88
C PHE A 96 -0.71 1.44 6.60
N CYS A 97 -0.72 2.35 5.65
CA CYS A 97 -1.37 2.09 4.37
C CYS A 97 -0.54 2.61 3.20
N ALA A 98 -0.67 1.93 2.07
CA ALA A 98 -0.12 2.31 0.78
C ALA A 98 -0.98 1.68 -0.32
N HIS A 99 -0.94 2.23 -1.53
CA HIS A 99 -1.49 1.51 -2.68
C HIS A 99 -0.44 0.55 -3.26
N TRP A 100 -0.90 -0.46 -3.98
CA TRP A 100 -0.03 -1.47 -4.58
C TRP A 100 -0.23 -1.64 -6.09
N ASP A 101 -1.32 -1.08 -6.63
CA ASP A 101 -1.58 -1.00 -8.06
C ASP A 101 -0.67 0.02 -8.75
N THR A 102 -0.68 0.02 -10.06
CA THR A 102 0.07 0.97 -10.87
C THR A 102 -0.81 1.58 -11.96
N ARG A 103 -0.48 2.82 -12.34
CA ARG A 103 -1.17 3.55 -13.36
C ARG A 103 -1.17 2.80 -14.69
N PRO A 104 -2.34 2.60 -15.33
CA PRO A 104 -2.44 1.87 -16.59
C PRO A 104 -1.89 2.63 -17.79
N TRP A 105 -1.57 3.89 -17.63
CA TRP A 105 -1.07 4.76 -18.68
C TRP A 105 -0.04 5.78 -18.15
N ALA A 106 1.05 5.96 -18.90
CA ALA A 106 2.09 6.95 -18.57
C ALA A 106 1.76 8.32 -19.20
N ASP A 107 0.59 8.86 -18.88
CA ASP A 107 0.04 10.06 -19.52
C ASP A 107 0.77 11.36 -19.18
N ASN A 108 1.66 11.32 -18.17
CA ASN A 108 2.59 12.40 -17.82
C ASN A 108 3.99 12.23 -18.44
N ASP A 109 4.25 11.16 -19.22
CA ASP A 109 5.54 10.95 -19.86
C ASP A 109 5.80 12.06 -20.92
N PRO A 110 6.97 12.70 -20.94
CA PRO A 110 7.32 13.69 -21.96
C PRO A 110 7.22 13.16 -23.40
N ASN A 111 7.42 11.85 -23.57
CA ASN A 111 7.24 11.19 -24.86
C ASN A 111 5.80 10.65 -25.00
N THR A 112 4.99 11.32 -25.80
CA THR A 112 3.59 10.97 -26.03
C THR A 112 3.36 9.55 -26.54
N LYS A 113 4.38 8.91 -27.17
CA LYS A 113 4.32 7.50 -27.59
C LYS A 113 4.21 6.52 -26.40
N ASN A 114 4.52 6.97 -25.19
CA ASN A 114 4.41 6.18 -23.97
C ASN A 114 3.06 6.34 -23.28
N HIS A 115 2.27 7.36 -23.61
CA HIS A 115 1.04 7.70 -22.87
C HIS A 115 0.07 6.54 -22.70
N ARG A 116 0.00 5.61 -23.67
CA ARG A 116 -0.88 4.42 -23.62
C ARG A 116 -0.22 3.18 -23.01
N LYS A 117 1.00 3.31 -22.47
CA LYS A 117 1.73 2.21 -21.84
C LYS A 117 1.55 2.26 -20.34
N PRO A 118 1.43 1.11 -19.66
CA PRO A 118 1.35 1.08 -18.20
C PRO A 118 2.69 1.47 -17.57
N VAL A 119 2.61 2.05 -16.38
CA VAL A 119 3.77 2.41 -15.55
C VAL A 119 4.24 1.20 -14.75
N LEU A 120 5.56 0.99 -14.63
CA LEU A 120 6.11 -0.11 -13.84
C LEU A 120 5.88 0.10 -12.33
N GLY A 121 5.87 1.34 -11.84
CA GLY A 121 5.50 1.68 -10.48
C GLY A 121 6.45 1.14 -9.40
N ALA A 122 7.77 1.30 -9.58
CA ALA A 122 8.74 0.88 -8.57
C ALA A 122 8.67 1.76 -7.32
N ASN A 123 8.57 3.08 -7.51
CA ASN A 123 8.36 4.03 -6.43
C ASN A 123 6.86 4.15 -6.10
N ASP A 124 6.06 4.40 -7.10
CA ASP A 124 4.63 4.60 -7.06
C ASP A 124 3.88 3.29 -7.36
N GLY A 125 3.50 2.67 -6.45
CA GLY A 125 2.94 1.93 -5.39
C GLY A 125 3.87 0.91 -4.74
N ALA A 126 4.95 0.32 -5.41
CA ALA A 126 5.69 -0.78 -4.81
C ALA A 126 6.50 -0.37 -3.57
N SER A 127 7.02 0.88 -3.51
CA SER A 127 7.89 1.31 -2.40
C SER A 127 7.16 1.35 -1.06
N GLY A 128 5.93 1.88 -1.01
CA GLY A 128 5.14 1.93 0.22
C GLY A 128 4.83 0.54 0.76
N VAL A 129 4.43 -0.37 -0.11
CA VAL A 129 4.17 -1.79 0.25
C VAL A 129 5.44 -2.47 0.73
N ALA A 130 6.58 -2.23 0.08
CA ALA A 130 7.87 -2.79 0.47
C ALA A 130 8.31 -2.34 1.87
N VAL A 131 8.10 -1.06 2.21
CA VAL A 131 8.36 -0.53 3.56
C VAL A 131 7.46 -1.23 4.58
N MET A 132 6.17 -1.39 4.29
CA MET A 132 5.24 -2.10 5.18
C MET A 132 5.64 -3.57 5.38
N MET A 133 6.07 -4.26 4.32
CA MET A 133 6.58 -5.64 4.43
C MET A 133 7.83 -5.73 5.31
N GLU A 134 8.78 -4.80 5.17
CA GLU A 134 9.98 -4.77 5.99
C GLU A 134 9.65 -4.47 7.46
N ILE A 135 8.74 -3.53 7.73
CA ILE A 135 8.25 -3.27 9.10
C ILE A 135 7.62 -4.55 9.68
N CYS A 136 6.76 -5.24 8.94
CA CYS A 136 6.15 -6.48 9.40
C CYS A 136 7.21 -7.56 9.69
N ARG A 137 8.23 -7.69 8.83
CA ARG A 137 9.34 -8.63 9.00
C ARG A 137 10.14 -8.39 10.27
N ILE A 138 10.50 -7.14 10.56
CA ILE A 138 11.28 -6.82 11.75
C ILE A 138 10.45 -6.94 13.03
N LEU A 139 9.15 -6.67 12.98
CA LEU A 139 8.24 -6.85 14.11
C LEU A 139 7.99 -8.32 14.45
N GLN A 140 8.14 -9.23 13.50
CA GLN A 140 8.16 -10.66 13.78
C GLN A 140 9.34 -11.03 14.70
N GLN A 141 10.49 -10.38 14.53
CA GLN A 141 11.69 -10.62 15.35
C GLN A 141 11.60 -9.93 16.71
N LYS A 142 10.95 -8.79 16.78
CA LYS A 142 10.75 -8.02 18.01
C LYS A 142 9.29 -7.57 18.14
N PRO A 143 8.42 -8.45 18.64
CA PRO A 143 6.99 -8.16 18.73
C PRO A 143 6.67 -6.96 19.60
N VAL A 144 5.66 -6.20 19.18
CA VAL A 144 5.06 -5.09 19.94
C VAL A 144 3.77 -5.54 20.60
N LYS A 145 3.30 -4.79 21.62
CA LYS A 145 2.05 -5.12 22.32
C LYS A 145 0.81 -4.57 21.65
N ILE A 146 0.94 -3.49 20.87
CA ILE A 146 -0.19 -2.87 20.16
C ILE A 146 -0.58 -3.69 18.93
N GLY A 147 -1.80 -3.52 18.47
CA GLY A 147 -2.23 -4.01 17.17
C GLY A 147 -1.64 -3.18 16.03
N ILE A 148 -1.33 -3.83 14.92
CA ILE A 148 -0.86 -3.12 13.71
C ILE A 148 -1.60 -3.68 12.51
N ASP A 149 -2.14 -2.79 11.70
CA ASP A 149 -2.74 -3.11 10.41
C ASP A 149 -1.89 -2.52 9.29
N PHE A 150 -1.55 -3.36 8.31
CA PHE A 150 -0.95 -2.97 7.05
C PHE A 150 -2.03 -3.12 5.98
N VAL A 151 -2.44 -2.01 5.37
CA VAL A 151 -3.50 -2.02 4.37
C VAL A 151 -2.92 -1.63 3.02
N CYS A 152 -2.96 -2.58 2.07
CA CYS A 152 -2.55 -2.35 0.69
C CYS A 152 -3.81 -2.11 -0.14
N PHE A 153 -3.99 -0.87 -0.58
CA PHE A 153 -5.14 -0.47 -1.40
C PHE A 153 -4.89 -0.75 -2.87
N ASP A 154 -5.90 -1.29 -3.56
CA ASP A 154 -5.92 -1.44 -5.01
C ASP A 154 -6.63 -0.24 -5.65
N ALA A 155 -6.47 -0.07 -6.96
CA ALA A 155 -7.16 0.93 -7.77
C ALA A 155 -7.05 2.38 -7.24
N GLU A 156 -5.88 2.74 -6.70
CA GLU A 156 -5.58 4.12 -6.33
C GLU A 156 -5.38 4.96 -7.57
N ASP A 157 -4.61 4.44 -8.53
CA ASP A 157 -4.03 5.17 -9.66
C ASP A 157 -4.80 4.94 -10.98
N MET A 158 -6.12 4.73 -10.85
CA MET A 158 -7.05 4.51 -11.97
C MET A 158 -7.74 5.79 -12.45
N GLY A 159 -7.24 6.97 -12.00
CA GLY A 159 -7.81 8.28 -12.32
C GLY A 159 -7.87 8.56 -13.81
N THR A 160 -8.78 9.44 -14.20
CA THR A 160 -9.00 9.82 -15.60
C THR A 160 -7.70 10.17 -16.33
N PRO A 161 -7.43 9.58 -17.51
CA PRO A 161 -6.22 9.90 -18.26
C PRO A 161 -6.30 11.29 -18.89
N GLN A 162 -5.16 11.95 -19.10
CA GLN A 162 -5.08 13.31 -19.63
C GLN A 162 -5.72 13.50 -21.02
N TRP A 163 -5.88 12.46 -21.81
CA TRP A 163 -6.53 12.55 -23.13
C TRP A 163 -8.05 12.37 -23.09
N ALA A 164 -8.62 11.99 -21.95
CA ALA A 164 -10.06 11.89 -21.80
C ALA A 164 -10.64 13.26 -21.44
N GLU A 165 -11.74 13.64 -22.11
CA GLU A 165 -12.50 14.81 -21.71
C GLU A 165 -13.10 14.57 -20.34
N THR A 166 -12.73 15.38 -19.35
CA THR A 166 -13.32 15.32 -18.02
C THR A 166 -14.58 16.16 -17.98
N LEU A 167 -15.69 15.52 -17.67
CA LEU A 167 -16.82 16.23 -17.06
C LEU A 167 -16.39 16.60 -15.64
N GLU A 168 -16.84 17.73 -15.12
CA GLU A 168 -16.56 18.22 -13.76
C GLU A 168 -16.61 17.07 -12.73
N ASN A 169 -15.55 16.88 -11.93
CA ASN A 169 -15.35 15.89 -10.85
C ASN A 169 -14.53 14.63 -11.19
N ASP A 170 -13.31 14.84 -11.65
CA ASP A 170 -12.31 13.77 -11.81
C ASP A 170 -11.90 13.08 -10.49
N GLU A 171 -12.11 13.74 -9.35
CA GLU A 171 -11.76 13.23 -8.01
C GLU A 171 -12.38 11.86 -7.69
N HIS A 172 -13.53 11.53 -8.30
CA HIS A 172 -14.23 10.26 -8.04
C HIS A 172 -13.59 9.05 -8.74
N THR A 173 -12.61 9.25 -9.61
CA THR A 173 -11.93 8.18 -10.35
C THR A 173 -10.64 7.72 -9.71
N TRP A 174 -10.19 8.41 -8.64
CA TRP A 174 -8.98 8.12 -7.88
C TRP A 174 -9.28 7.41 -6.56
N CYS A 175 -8.29 6.68 -6.02
CA CYS A 175 -8.36 6.06 -4.70
C CYS A 175 -9.55 5.12 -4.52
N LEU A 176 -9.97 4.41 -5.58
CA LEU A 176 -11.23 3.66 -5.58
C LEU A 176 -11.26 2.54 -4.54
N GLY A 177 -10.13 1.83 -4.34
CA GLY A 177 -10.05 0.78 -3.34
C GLY A 177 -10.13 1.29 -1.91
N SER A 178 -9.46 2.41 -1.59
CA SER A 178 -9.52 2.99 -0.25
C SER A 178 -10.87 3.61 0.06
N ARG A 179 -11.55 4.22 -0.92
CA ARG A 179 -12.94 4.70 -0.80
C ARG A 179 -13.88 3.54 -0.45
N TYR A 180 -13.81 2.44 -1.22
CA TYR A 180 -14.60 1.25 -0.92
C TYR A 180 -14.33 0.71 0.49
N TRP A 181 -13.05 0.62 0.88
CA TRP A 181 -12.68 0.15 2.22
C TRP A 181 -13.28 1.03 3.33
N ALA A 182 -13.25 2.35 3.17
CA ALA A 182 -13.80 3.28 4.14
C ALA A 182 -15.32 3.16 4.30
N GLU A 183 -16.04 2.86 3.22
CA GLU A 183 -17.50 2.68 3.23
C GLU A 183 -17.95 1.39 3.95
N GLN A 184 -17.03 0.43 4.16
CA GLN A 184 -17.31 -0.84 4.84
C GLN A 184 -17.04 -0.78 6.36
N LYS A 185 -16.61 0.36 6.91
CA LYS A 185 -16.28 0.56 8.35
C LYS A 185 -17.41 1.20 9.16
#